data_5f6f154cf943dbf27634491191993010
#
_entry.id   5f6f154cf943dbf27634491191993010
#
_cell.length_a   1.000
_cell.length_b   1.000
_cell.length_c   1.000
_cell.angle_alpha   90.00
_cell.angle_beta   90.00
_cell.angle_gamma   90.00
#
_symmetry.space_group_name_H-M   'P 1'
#
loop_
_entity.id
_entity.type
_entity.pdbx_description
1 polymer ?
#
loop_
_entity_poly.entity_id
_entity_poly.type
_entity_poly.pdbx_seq_one_letter_code
_entity_poly.pdbx_strand_id
1 'polypeptide(L)'
;VAAIFTLKQLLGTKSHKDLLKLVDDPAVAEHALRALADRRTQVDGIPQAPFAKALKSTNPRVQVAAAVALGRLGDKSAAKALLAVSNPPATDPLPAFQAPAKVDSEPQGVHQSPLVDGKKAHPFDVDISGWKELYLTIGDGGNGDGNDHGAWFEPTLVKKDGSVIKLTDLKWSQATQGWGKTGVGISPTGAKLGRSDKKPMAFGIGSHAVSVISYKKLPPGVMRFKCVVGLADTHRGGRVRFYVSNKVIKKFAGGGKKQIVEGPHASPNSASILPHVARQALVPYGP
;
A
#
# COMPACT_ATOMS: atom_id res chain seq x y z
N VAL A 1 18.35 5.69 -15.29
CA VAL A 1 18.30 5.42 -13.83
C VAL A 1 19.54 4.65 -13.37
N ALA A 2 19.86 3.48 -13.96
CA ALA A 2 21.02 2.68 -13.56
C ALA A 2 22.32 3.51 -13.56
N ALA A 3 22.59 4.27 -14.61
CA ALA A 3 23.78 5.11 -14.73
C ALA A 3 23.97 6.12 -13.57
N ILE A 4 22.88 6.67 -13.01
CA ILE A 4 22.91 7.60 -11.87
C ILE A 4 23.51 6.92 -10.63
N PHE A 5 23.02 5.72 -10.29
CA PHE A 5 23.53 4.97 -9.14
C PHE A 5 24.93 4.41 -9.38
N THR A 6 25.22 3.95 -10.60
CA THR A 6 26.57 3.51 -10.98
C THR A 6 27.57 4.65 -10.85
N LEU A 7 27.23 5.86 -11.33
CA LEU A 7 28.06 7.05 -11.19
C LEU A 7 28.37 7.34 -9.70
N LYS A 8 27.33 7.28 -8.84
CA LYS A 8 27.52 7.47 -7.39
C LYS A 8 28.39 6.39 -6.76
N GLN A 9 28.21 5.12 -7.15
CA GLN A 9 28.99 4.01 -6.63
C GLN A 9 30.48 4.10 -7.02
N LEU A 10 30.77 4.48 -8.26
CA LEU A 10 32.15 4.55 -8.78
C LEU A 10 32.88 5.79 -8.28
N LEU A 11 32.24 6.94 -8.24
CA LEU A 11 32.88 8.23 -7.95
C LEU A 11 32.65 8.76 -6.53
N GLY A 12 31.73 8.16 -5.77
CA GLY A 12 31.41 8.60 -4.41
C GLY A 12 31.01 10.07 -4.36
N THR A 13 31.68 10.87 -3.53
CA THR A 13 31.43 12.32 -3.38
C THR A 13 31.80 13.12 -4.63
N LYS A 14 32.71 12.65 -5.46
CA LYS A 14 33.09 13.33 -6.71
C LYS A 14 31.94 13.41 -7.73
N SER A 15 30.94 12.53 -7.61
CA SER A 15 29.74 12.54 -8.46
C SER A 15 28.74 13.65 -8.11
N HIS A 16 28.87 14.32 -6.96
CA HIS A 16 27.85 15.25 -6.47
C HIS A 16 27.57 16.39 -7.44
N LYS A 17 28.62 16.99 -8.02
CA LYS A 17 28.49 18.09 -8.99
C LYS A 17 27.61 17.71 -10.19
N ASP A 18 27.75 16.50 -10.70
CA ASP A 18 27.01 16.04 -11.88
C ASP A 18 25.61 15.57 -11.50
N LEU A 19 25.45 14.91 -10.37
CA LEU A 19 24.13 14.52 -9.87
C LEU A 19 23.25 15.74 -9.51
N LEU A 20 23.84 16.81 -8.99
CA LEU A 20 23.13 18.05 -8.70
C LEU A 20 22.53 18.72 -9.94
N LYS A 21 23.10 18.53 -11.13
CA LYS A 21 22.52 19.02 -12.39
C LYS A 21 21.22 18.31 -12.77
N LEU A 22 20.98 17.13 -12.22
CA LEU A 22 19.85 16.26 -12.55
C LEU A 22 18.67 16.40 -11.57
N VAL A 23 18.79 17.16 -10.49
CA VAL A 23 17.75 17.24 -9.44
C VAL A 23 16.51 18.01 -9.89
N ASP A 24 16.61 18.82 -10.92
CA ASP A 24 15.50 19.59 -11.50
C ASP A 24 14.93 18.92 -12.79
N ASP A 25 15.52 17.85 -13.28
CA ASP A 25 15.01 17.09 -14.42
C ASP A 25 13.87 16.16 -13.99
N PRO A 26 12.60 16.42 -14.41
CA PRO A 26 11.46 15.65 -13.97
C PRO A 26 11.53 14.14 -14.28
N ALA A 27 12.31 13.74 -15.28
CA ALA A 27 12.49 12.34 -15.67
C ALA A 27 13.36 11.55 -14.68
N VAL A 28 14.28 12.22 -13.99
CA VAL A 28 15.31 11.56 -13.16
C VAL A 28 15.50 12.20 -11.79
N ALA A 29 14.82 13.29 -11.48
CA ALA A 29 14.95 14.04 -10.21
C ALA A 29 14.87 13.15 -8.97
N GLU A 30 13.89 12.25 -8.88
CA GLU A 30 13.78 11.30 -7.76
C GLU A 30 15.06 10.50 -7.58
N HIS A 31 15.59 9.98 -8.67
CA HIS A 31 16.77 9.11 -8.65
C HIS A 31 18.05 9.88 -8.32
N ALA A 32 18.18 11.11 -8.83
CA ALA A 32 19.30 11.99 -8.52
C ALA A 32 19.34 12.37 -7.04
N LEU A 33 18.20 12.78 -6.47
CA LEU A 33 18.06 13.09 -5.05
C LEU A 33 18.38 11.90 -4.15
N ARG A 34 17.90 10.70 -4.52
CA ARG A 34 18.21 9.46 -3.80
C ARG A 34 19.68 9.10 -3.86
N ALA A 35 20.31 9.18 -5.06
CA ALA A 35 21.71 8.85 -5.24
C ALA A 35 22.63 9.82 -4.47
N LEU A 36 22.33 11.12 -4.46
CA LEU A 36 23.07 12.12 -3.69
C LEU A 36 23.16 11.77 -2.22
N ALA A 37 22.06 11.35 -1.61
CA ALA A 37 21.96 11.04 -0.18
C ALA A 37 21.89 9.53 0.11
N ASP A 38 22.37 8.66 -0.77
CA ASP A 38 22.29 7.21 -0.61
C ASP A 38 23.02 6.73 0.66
N ARG A 39 24.19 7.30 0.95
CA ARG A 39 25.00 6.94 2.12
C ARG A 39 25.23 8.16 3.02
N ARG A 40 24.89 8.06 4.30
CA ARG A 40 25.14 9.12 5.31
C ARG A 40 26.59 9.54 5.41
N THR A 41 27.52 8.64 5.17
CA THR A 41 28.97 8.89 5.17
C THR A 41 29.49 9.60 3.93
N GLN A 42 28.64 9.90 2.95
CA GLN A 42 29.02 10.48 1.66
C GLN A 42 28.08 11.65 1.29
N VAL A 43 27.70 12.45 2.28
CA VAL A 43 26.83 13.62 2.07
C VAL A 43 27.55 14.96 2.23
N ASP A 44 28.82 14.96 2.59
CA ASP A 44 29.60 16.17 2.81
C ASP A 44 29.65 17.04 1.54
N GLY A 45 29.47 18.34 1.74
CA GLY A 45 29.49 19.33 0.65
C GLY A 45 28.26 19.35 -0.25
N ILE A 46 27.20 18.59 0.07
CA ILE A 46 25.94 18.65 -0.67
C ILE A 46 25.09 19.81 -0.17
N PRO A 47 24.70 20.78 -1.02
CA PRO A 47 23.84 21.89 -0.62
C PRO A 47 22.42 21.40 -0.35
N GLN A 48 21.75 21.95 0.67
CA GLN A 48 20.38 21.57 1.03
C GLN A 48 19.30 22.21 0.15
N ALA A 49 19.58 23.37 -0.44
CA ALA A 49 18.61 24.15 -1.20
C ALA A 49 17.86 23.33 -2.29
N PRO A 50 18.52 22.48 -3.10
CA PRO A 50 17.81 21.63 -4.08
C PRO A 50 16.81 20.68 -3.44
N PHE A 51 17.11 20.11 -2.29
CA PHE A 51 16.20 19.19 -1.59
C PHE A 51 15.03 19.93 -0.95
N ALA A 52 15.29 21.11 -0.33
CA ALA A 52 14.22 21.96 0.20
C ALA A 52 13.26 22.45 -0.90
N LYS A 53 13.77 22.76 -2.08
CA LYS A 53 12.96 23.03 -3.29
C LYS A 53 12.13 21.81 -3.70
N ALA A 54 12.74 20.63 -3.72
CA ALA A 54 12.10 19.38 -4.13
C ALA A 54 10.99 18.91 -3.18
N LEU A 55 10.97 19.35 -1.90
CA LEU A 55 9.84 19.12 -0.99
C LEU A 55 8.53 19.76 -1.49
N LYS A 56 8.60 20.77 -2.35
CA LYS A 56 7.45 21.47 -2.94
C LYS A 56 7.03 20.87 -4.29
N SER A 57 7.66 19.80 -4.74
CA SER A 57 7.32 19.13 -6.00
C SER A 57 5.89 18.62 -5.99
N THR A 58 5.23 18.66 -7.14
CA THR A 58 3.91 18.02 -7.34
C THR A 58 4.02 16.50 -7.43
N ASN A 59 5.22 15.96 -7.61
CA ASN A 59 5.48 14.51 -7.65
C ASN A 59 5.78 13.98 -6.23
N PRO A 60 4.89 13.16 -5.63
CA PRO A 60 5.07 12.63 -4.28
C PRO A 60 6.36 11.84 -4.09
N ARG A 61 6.86 11.17 -5.13
CA ARG A 61 8.09 10.38 -5.06
C ARG A 61 9.31 11.28 -4.92
N VAL A 62 9.30 12.43 -5.60
CA VAL A 62 10.34 13.46 -5.48
C VAL A 62 10.31 14.09 -4.07
N GLN A 63 9.12 14.39 -3.54
CA GLN A 63 8.97 14.89 -2.17
C GLN A 63 9.55 13.92 -1.12
N VAL A 64 9.20 12.62 -1.23
CA VAL A 64 9.71 11.58 -0.32
C VAL A 64 11.24 11.47 -0.43
N ALA A 65 11.78 11.45 -1.65
CA ALA A 65 13.23 11.40 -1.86
C ALA A 65 13.94 12.61 -1.24
N ALA A 66 13.37 13.80 -1.38
CA ALA A 66 13.89 15.03 -0.80
C ALA A 66 13.85 15.03 0.74
N ALA A 67 12.74 14.57 1.34
CA ALA A 67 12.61 14.47 2.80
C ALA A 67 13.64 13.50 3.41
N VAL A 68 13.81 12.32 2.80
CA VAL A 68 14.82 11.34 3.22
C VAL A 68 16.23 11.91 3.09
N ALA A 69 16.51 12.60 1.98
CA ALA A 69 17.81 13.20 1.74
C ALA A 69 18.15 14.27 2.77
N LEU A 70 17.23 15.19 3.07
CA LEU A 70 17.41 16.24 4.09
C LEU A 70 17.69 15.66 5.47
N GLY A 71 16.97 14.60 5.87
CA GLY A 71 17.23 13.92 7.13
C GLY A 71 18.60 13.24 7.18
N ARG A 72 19.14 12.79 6.05
CA ARG A 72 20.48 12.20 5.96
C ARG A 72 21.61 13.24 5.94
N LEU A 73 21.34 14.41 5.35
CA LEU A 73 22.25 15.56 5.38
C LEU A 73 22.46 16.12 6.79
N GLY A 74 21.44 16.00 7.68
CA GLY A 74 21.58 16.27 9.11
C GLY A 74 21.68 17.75 9.49
N ASP A 75 21.44 18.69 8.58
CA ASP A 75 21.52 20.13 8.89
C ASP A 75 20.19 20.63 9.47
N LYS A 76 20.25 21.24 10.66
CA LYS A 76 19.09 21.77 11.39
C LYS A 76 18.29 22.82 10.62
N SER A 77 18.88 23.51 9.65
CA SER A 77 18.18 24.49 8.81
C SER A 77 17.04 23.86 8.00
N ALA A 78 17.10 22.54 7.71
CA ALA A 78 16.05 21.81 7.04
C ALA A 78 14.83 21.49 7.92
N ALA A 79 14.94 21.62 9.25
CA ALA A 79 13.91 21.21 10.19
C ALA A 79 12.56 21.89 9.90
N LYS A 80 12.57 23.20 9.64
CA LYS A 80 11.35 23.97 9.31
C LYS A 80 10.65 23.44 8.04
N ALA A 81 11.43 23.12 7.01
CA ALA A 81 10.88 22.59 5.75
C ALA A 81 10.31 21.18 5.93
N LEU A 82 10.96 20.34 6.73
CA LEU A 82 10.49 18.99 7.05
C LEU A 82 9.23 19.03 7.94
N LEU A 83 9.16 19.95 8.91
CA LEU A 83 7.96 20.15 9.74
C LEU A 83 6.76 20.58 8.89
N ALA A 84 6.96 21.45 7.91
CA ALA A 84 5.89 21.89 7.01
C ALA A 84 5.24 20.74 6.21
N VAL A 85 6.02 19.71 5.83
CA VAL A 85 5.48 18.52 5.13
C VAL A 85 5.04 17.41 6.07
N SER A 86 5.52 17.39 7.32
CA SER A 86 5.06 16.45 8.35
C SER A 86 3.70 16.83 8.94
N ASN A 87 3.44 18.14 9.03
CA ASN A 87 2.17 18.72 9.45
C ASN A 87 1.77 19.75 8.38
N PRO A 88 1.32 19.30 7.21
CA PRO A 88 0.88 20.25 6.20
C PRO A 88 -0.20 21.13 6.85
N PRO A 89 -0.12 22.49 6.71
CA PRO A 89 -1.24 23.33 7.10
C PRO A 89 -2.47 22.73 6.47
N ALA A 90 -3.62 22.75 7.16
CA ALA A 90 -4.89 22.34 6.58
C ALA A 90 -5.01 23.16 5.29
N THR A 91 -4.47 22.61 4.21
CA THR A 91 -4.54 23.23 2.89
C THR A 91 -6.00 23.32 2.57
N ASP A 92 -6.36 24.42 1.92
CA ASP A 92 -7.63 24.56 1.24
C ASP A 92 -8.12 23.19 0.76
N PRO A 93 -9.38 22.84 1.02
CA PRO A 93 -9.86 21.53 0.67
C PRO A 93 -9.39 21.27 -0.75
N LEU A 94 -8.62 20.17 -0.91
CA LEU A 94 -8.26 19.65 -2.23
C LEU A 94 -9.45 19.95 -3.13
N PRO A 95 -9.27 20.55 -4.34
CA PRO A 95 -10.39 20.97 -5.18
C PRO A 95 -11.43 19.87 -5.06
N ALA A 96 -12.58 20.23 -4.49
CA ALA A 96 -13.54 19.27 -3.98
C ALA A 96 -13.63 18.18 -5.02
N PHE A 97 -13.17 16.98 -4.67
CA PHE A 97 -13.43 15.82 -5.51
C PHE A 97 -14.92 15.92 -5.70
N GLN A 98 -15.34 16.34 -6.90
CA GLN A 98 -16.75 16.37 -7.24
C GLN A 98 -17.15 14.91 -7.17
N ALA A 99 -17.66 14.55 -5.99
CA ALA A 99 -18.34 13.29 -5.84
C ALA A 99 -19.34 13.25 -6.97
N PRO A 100 -19.33 12.23 -7.82
CA PRO A 100 -20.36 12.10 -8.84
C PRO A 100 -21.68 12.35 -8.12
N ALA A 101 -22.51 13.23 -8.70
CA ALA A 101 -23.74 13.76 -8.12
C ALA A 101 -24.42 12.68 -7.29
N LYS A 102 -24.81 13.02 -6.04
CA LYS A 102 -25.54 12.12 -5.14
C LYS A 102 -26.62 11.39 -5.93
N VAL A 103 -26.35 10.17 -6.28
CA VAL A 103 -27.41 9.23 -6.57
C VAL A 103 -27.86 8.77 -5.18
N ASP A 104 -29.07 9.13 -4.80
CA ASP A 104 -29.74 8.70 -3.57
C ASP A 104 -30.07 7.20 -3.65
N SER A 105 -29.02 6.40 -3.71
CA SER A 105 -29.09 4.95 -3.46
C SER A 105 -27.87 4.60 -2.65
N GLU A 106 -28.07 3.91 -1.51
CA GLU A 106 -26.95 3.30 -0.77
C GLU A 106 -25.99 2.67 -1.76
N PRO A 107 -24.67 2.95 -1.70
CA PRO A 107 -23.72 2.39 -2.65
C PRO A 107 -23.76 0.86 -2.56
N GLN A 108 -24.60 0.25 -3.37
CA GLN A 108 -24.68 -1.20 -3.51
C GLN A 108 -23.55 -1.62 -4.42
N GLY A 109 -22.33 -1.67 -3.88
CA GLY A 109 -21.18 -2.02 -4.68
C GLY A 109 -20.79 -3.48 -4.52
N VAL A 110 -20.90 -4.24 -5.60
CA VAL A 110 -20.12 -5.46 -5.78
C VAL A 110 -19.09 -5.17 -6.85
N HIS A 111 -17.82 -5.08 -6.46
CA HIS A 111 -16.70 -4.93 -7.37
C HIS A 111 -16.07 -6.30 -7.59
N GLN A 112 -15.84 -6.67 -8.84
CA GLN A 112 -15.25 -7.97 -9.16
C GLN A 112 -13.99 -7.82 -10.01
N SER A 113 -13.02 -8.70 -9.80
CA SER A 113 -11.85 -8.80 -10.69
C SER A 113 -12.22 -9.45 -12.01
N PRO A 114 -11.40 -9.28 -13.05
CA PRO A 114 -11.31 -10.28 -14.11
C PRO A 114 -11.01 -11.66 -13.53
N LEU A 115 -11.08 -12.67 -14.37
CA LEU A 115 -10.63 -14.00 -13.99
C LEU A 115 -9.11 -14.00 -13.76
N VAL A 116 -8.68 -14.52 -12.63
CA VAL A 116 -7.29 -14.58 -12.21
C VAL A 116 -6.83 -16.03 -12.26
N ASP A 117 -5.85 -16.30 -13.09
CA ASP A 117 -5.19 -17.61 -13.25
C ASP A 117 -3.67 -17.45 -13.42
N GLY A 118 -2.93 -18.49 -13.14
CA GLY A 118 -1.48 -18.53 -13.33
C GLY A 118 -0.77 -17.39 -12.58
N LYS A 119 -0.06 -16.51 -13.31
CA LYS A 119 0.68 -15.37 -12.77
C LYS A 119 -0.09 -14.05 -12.86
N LYS A 120 -1.35 -14.08 -13.25
CA LYS A 120 -2.16 -12.87 -13.34
C LYS A 120 -2.42 -12.29 -11.95
N ALA A 121 -2.41 -10.98 -11.88
CA ALA A 121 -2.78 -10.22 -10.70
C ALA A 121 -3.65 -9.03 -11.10
N HIS A 122 -4.56 -8.61 -10.23
CA HIS A 122 -5.47 -7.50 -10.51
C HIS A 122 -5.46 -6.51 -9.32
N PRO A 123 -5.25 -5.21 -9.57
CA PRO A 123 -5.36 -4.20 -8.53
C PRO A 123 -6.84 -3.85 -8.28
N PHE A 124 -7.20 -3.73 -7.02
CA PHE A 124 -8.42 -3.05 -6.58
C PHE A 124 -8.10 -1.68 -6.00
N ASP A 125 -8.89 -0.70 -6.36
CA ASP A 125 -8.95 0.61 -5.75
C ASP A 125 -10.42 1.05 -5.74
N VAL A 126 -11.12 0.68 -4.66
CA VAL A 126 -12.58 0.75 -4.54
C VAL A 126 -12.95 1.88 -3.59
N ASP A 127 -13.87 2.74 -4.03
CA ASP A 127 -14.53 3.68 -3.13
C ASP A 127 -15.50 2.91 -2.23
N ILE A 128 -15.25 2.97 -0.92
CA ILE A 128 -16.05 2.33 0.12
C ILE A 128 -16.57 3.36 1.11
N SER A 129 -16.67 4.63 0.67
CA SER A 129 -17.21 5.72 1.48
C SER A 129 -18.61 5.39 1.94
N GLY A 130 -18.85 5.51 3.25
CA GLY A 130 -20.14 5.19 3.85
C GLY A 130 -20.42 3.71 4.07
N TRP A 131 -19.54 2.79 3.64
CA TRP A 131 -19.70 1.38 3.98
C TRP A 131 -19.48 1.16 5.48
N LYS A 132 -20.33 0.36 6.08
CA LYS A 132 -20.19 -0.07 7.49
C LYS A 132 -19.51 -1.42 7.60
N GLU A 133 -19.64 -2.23 6.55
CA GLU A 133 -19.13 -3.58 6.47
C GLU A 133 -18.33 -3.77 5.18
N LEU A 134 -17.35 -4.66 5.21
CA LEU A 134 -16.53 -5.05 4.05
C LEU A 134 -16.49 -6.56 3.97
N TYR A 135 -16.75 -7.08 2.79
CA TYR A 135 -16.65 -8.51 2.47
C TYR A 135 -15.63 -8.70 1.35
N LEU A 136 -14.68 -9.56 1.62
CA LEU A 136 -13.67 -10.02 0.66
C LEU A 136 -14.01 -11.45 0.30
N THR A 137 -14.40 -11.69 -0.96
CA THR A 137 -14.82 -13.00 -1.42
C THR A 137 -13.93 -13.51 -2.54
N ILE A 138 -13.56 -14.78 -2.48
CA ILE A 138 -12.86 -15.51 -3.54
C ILE A 138 -13.81 -16.58 -4.06
N GLY A 139 -14.21 -16.49 -5.32
CA GLY A 139 -14.97 -17.52 -6.02
C GLY A 139 -14.06 -18.42 -6.86
N ASP A 140 -14.55 -19.60 -7.21
CA ASP A 140 -13.85 -20.69 -7.92
C ASP A 140 -13.56 -20.42 -9.40
N GLY A 141 -13.89 -19.26 -9.93
CA GLY A 141 -13.67 -18.96 -11.35
C GLY A 141 -14.54 -19.77 -12.33
N GLY A 142 -15.41 -20.64 -11.85
CA GLY A 142 -16.37 -21.42 -12.66
C GLY A 142 -15.86 -22.76 -13.18
N ASN A 143 -14.75 -23.28 -12.63
CA ASN A 143 -14.18 -24.58 -12.99
C ASN A 143 -14.02 -25.54 -11.79
N GLY A 144 -14.70 -25.22 -10.67
CA GLY A 144 -14.49 -25.89 -9.38
C GLY A 144 -13.32 -25.28 -8.60
N ASP A 145 -13.27 -25.57 -7.32
CA ASP A 145 -12.36 -24.92 -6.38
C ASP A 145 -10.99 -25.60 -6.23
N GLY A 146 -10.69 -26.61 -7.03
CA GLY A 146 -9.44 -27.38 -6.94
C GLY A 146 -8.19 -26.51 -7.12
N ASN A 147 -7.32 -26.47 -6.10
CA ASN A 147 -6.07 -25.67 -6.07
C ASN A 147 -6.25 -24.14 -6.15
N ASP A 148 -7.42 -23.64 -5.83
CA ASP A 148 -7.78 -22.23 -5.88
C ASP A 148 -7.24 -21.46 -4.69
N HIS A 149 -5.91 -21.40 -4.58
CA HIS A 149 -5.20 -20.69 -3.52
C HIS A 149 -5.14 -19.21 -3.84
N GLY A 150 -6.22 -18.48 -3.52
CA GLY A 150 -6.28 -17.04 -3.71
C GLY A 150 -5.63 -16.24 -2.60
N ALA A 151 -5.25 -15.00 -2.90
CA ALA A 151 -4.68 -14.10 -1.90
C ALA A 151 -5.01 -12.62 -2.17
N TRP A 152 -5.14 -11.89 -1.08
CA TRP A 152 -5.27 -10.44 -1.00
C TRP A 152 -3.92 -9.88 -0.58
N PHE A 153 -3.17 -9.29 -1.52
CA PHE A 153 -1.85 -8.73 -1.29
C PHE A 153 -1.97 -7.25 -0.92
N GLU A 154 -1.34 -6.88 0.19
CA GLU A 154 -1.29 -5.52 0.72
C GLU A 154 -2.67 -4.85 0.86
N PRO A 155 -3.69 -5.56 1.41
CA PRO A 155 -5.01 -5.00 1.58
C PRO A 155 -4.98 -3.87 2.61
N THR A 156 -5.43 -2.67 2.19
CA THR A 156 -5.39 -1.45 2.98
C THR A 156 -6.70 -0.68 2.91
N LEU A 157 -7.02 -0.01 4.01
CA LEU A 157 -8.07 0.99 4.10
C LEU A 157 -7.43 2.38 4.12
N VAL A 158 -7.90 3.26 3.25
CA VAL A 158 -7.47 4.66 3.21
C VAL A 158 -8.55 5.54 3.78
N LYS A 159 -8.22 6.37 4.77
CA LYS A 159 -9.14 7.29 5.42
C LYS A 159 -9.19 8.65 4.72
N LYS A 160 -10.20 9.44 5.08
CA LYS A 160 -10.39 10.80 4.56
C LYS A 160 -9.17 11.72 4.80
N ASP A 161 -8.46 11.52 5.91
CA ASP A 161 -7.25 12.26 6.27
C ASP A 161 -5.98 11.75 5.57
N GLY A 162 -6.11 10.77 4.65
CA GLY A 162 -5.00 10.14 3.94
C GLY A 162 -4.26 9.07 4.75
N SER A 163 -4.61 8.86 6.02
CA SER A 163 -4.01 7.79 6.81
C SER A 163 -4.41 6.41 6.27
N VAL A 164 -3.50 5.44 6.41
CA VAL A 164 -3.66 4.09 5.88
C VAL A 164 -3.65 3.07 7.01
N ILE A 165 -4.63 2.17 6.99
CA ILE A 165 -4.73 1.04 7.90
C ILE A 165 -4.50 -0.23 7.10
N LYS A 166 -3.55 -1.07 7.51
CA LYS A 166 -3.42 -2.42 6.95
C LYS A 166 -4.62 -3.25 7.40
N LEU A 167 -5.33 -3.85 6.45
CA LEU A 167 -6.47 -4.69 6.79
C LEU A 167 -6.05 -5.94 7.58
N THR A 168 -4.80 -6.36 7.42
CA THR A 168 -4.19 -7.46 8.19
C THR A 168 -4.02 -7.15 9.67
N ASP A 169 -4.06 -5.87 10.06
CA ASP A 169 -3.96 -5.45 11.47
C ASP A 169 -5.34 -5.40 12.14
N LEU A 170 -6.42 -5.57 11.36
CA LEU A 170 -7.78 -5.60 11.85
C LEU A 170 -8.26 -7.05 12.03
N LYS A 171 -9.02 -7.27 13.11
CA LYS A 171 -9.70 -8.54 13.33
C LYS A 171 -10.91 -8.65 12.41
N TRP A 172 -10.97 -9.67 11.56
CA TRP A 172 -12.20 -9.97 10.82
C TRP A 172 -13.27 -10.55 11.75
N SER A 173 -14.53 -10.32 11.42
CA SER A 173 -15.66 -10.81 12.18
C SER A 173 -15.94 -12.28 11.94
N GLN A 174 -15.70 -12.73 10.70
CA GLN A 174 -15.85 -14.12 10.29
C GLN A 174 -15.04 -14.39 9.03
N ALA A 175 -14.48 -15.57 8.92
CA ALA A 175 -13.91 -16.10 7.68
C ALA A 175 -14.45 -17.50 7.41
N THR A 176 -14.73 -17.79 6.13
CA THR A 176 -15.08 -19.12 5.62
C THR A 176 -14.17 -19.43 4.44
N GLN A 177 -13.83 -20.69 4.23
CA GLN A 177 -13.04 -21.15 3.10
C GLN A 177 -13.44 -22.56 2.67
N GLY A 178 -13.18 -22.90 1.41
CA GLY A 178 -13.47 -24.22 0.86
C GLY A 178 -12.54 -25.29 1.42
N TRP A 179 -11.25 -24.97 1.56
CA TRP A 179 -10.23 -25.90 2.02
C TRP A 179 -9.07 -25.16 2.72
N GLY A 180 -8.32 -25.90 3.54
CA GLY A 180 -7.09 -25.40 4.15
C GLY A 180 -7.31 -24.33 5.20
N LYS A 181 -6.50 -23.28 5.18
CA LYS A 181 -6.48 -22.21 6.16
C LYS A 181 -6.68 -20.84 5.51
N THR A 182 -7.44 -19.98 6.18
CA THR A 182 -7.43 -18.54 5.91
C THR A 182 -6.55 -17.88 6.95
N GLY A 183 -5.61 -17.03 6.52
CA GLY A 183 -4.73 -16.39 7.49
C GLY A 183 -3.85 -15.29 6.93
N VAL A 184 -3.37 -14.46 7.86
CA VAL A 184 -2.42 -13.38 7.57
C VAL A 184 -1.02 -13.98 7.38
N GLY A 185 -0.37 -13.63 6.27
CA GLY A 185 0.99 -14.06 5.96
C GLY A 185 1.14 -15.54 5.61
N ILE A 186 0.04 -16.28 5.52
CA ILE A 186 0.04 -17.70 5.17
C ILE A 186 -0.83 -17.98 3.93
N SER A 187 -0.44 -18.98 3.16
CA SER A 187 -1.23 -19.54 2.08
C SER A 187 -2.27 -20.55 2.62
N PRO A 188 -3.24 -21.00 1.82
CA PRO A 188 -4.21 -22.03 2.24
C PRO A 188 -3.57 -23.32 2.76
N THR A 189 -2.38 -23.67 2.33
CA THR A 189 -1.63 -24.82 2.82
C THR A 189 -1.03 -24.62 4.22
N GLY A 190 -1.04 -23.37 4.74
CA GLY A 190 -0.35 -22.98 5.97
C GLY A 190 1.11 -22.59 5.78
N ALA A 191 1.66 -22.70 4.56
CA ALA A 191 3.00 -22.21 4.25
C ALA A 191 3.03 -20.69 4.23
N LYS A 192 4.23 -20.08 4.30
CA LYS A 192 4.41 -18.63 4.13
C LYS A 192 3.76 -18.18 2.81
N LEU A 193 3.00 -17.09 2.87
CA LEU A 193 2.34 -16.54 1.71
C LEU A 193 3.36 -15.95 0.74
N GLY A 194 3.32 -16.40 -0.49
CA GLY A 194 4.05 -15.83 -1.63
C GLY A 194 3.10 -15.58 -2.80
N ARG A 195 3.52 -14.75 -3.73
CA ARG A 195 2.76 -14.43 -4.96
C ARG A 195 3.15 -15.36 -6.09
N SER A 196 2.17 -15.82 -6.87
CA SER A 196 2.42 -16.64 -8.07
C SER A 196 3.25 -15.91 -9.14
N ASP A 197 3.11 -14.56 -9.24
CA ASP A 197 3.87 -13.72 -10.15
C ASP A 197 5.29 -13.38 -9.64
N LYS A 198 5.69 -13.93 -8.48
CA LYS A 198 7.00 -13.76 -7.84
C LYS A 198 7.37 -12.31 -7.49
N LYS A 199 6.42 -11.38 -7.55
CA LYS A 199 6.65 -10.00 -7.11
C LYS A 199 6.74 -9.94 -5.59
N PRO A 200 7.53 -9.01 -5.03
CA PRO A 200 7.60 -8.81 -3.59
C PRO A 200 6.26 -8.35 -3.04
N MET A 201 5.98 -8.73 -1.80
CA MET A 201 4.83 -8.27 -1.01
C MET A 201 5.26 -8.07 0.44
N ALA A 202 4.71 -7.08 1.12
CA ALA A 202 5.04 -6.82 2.52
C ALA A 202 4.11 -7.59 3.47
N PHE A 203 2.83 -7.75 3.10
CA PHE A 203 1.82 -8.46 3.89
C PHE A 203 0.67 -8.93 3.00
N GLY A 204 -0.18 -9.82 3.50
CA GLY A 204 -1.34 -10.30 2.74
C GLY A 204 -2.17 -11.29 3.53
N ILE A 205 -3.32 -11.67 2.95
CA ILE A 205 -4.22 -12.67 3.49
C ILE A 205 -4.41 -13.75 2.43
N GLY A 206 -4.04 -14.98 2.74
CA GLY A 206 -4.30 -16.14 1.87
C GLY A 206 -5.59 -16.84 2.28
N SER A 207 -6.35 -17.34 1.29
CA SER A 207 -7.55 -18.13 1.50
C SER A 207 -7.86 -18.99 0.28
N HIS A 208 -8.47 -20.16 0.51
CA HIS A 208 -8.89 -21.06 -0.57
C HIS A 208 -10.32 -20.73 -1.02
N ALA A 209 -10.57 -20.72 -2.32
CA ALA A 209 -11.95 -20.59 -2.83
C ALA A 209 -12.81 -21.84 -2.42
N VAL A 210 -14.10 -21.74 -2.21
CA VAL A 210 -14.86 -20.50 -2.11
C VAL A 210 -14.66 -19.91 -0.71
N SER A 211 -14.28 -18.66 -0.61
CA SER A 211 -14.05 -18.04 0.69
C SER A 211 -14.73 -16.68 0.83
N VAL A 212 -15.12 -16.37 2.05
CA VAL A 212 -15.66 -15.05 2.43
C VAL A 212 -15.03 -14.61 3.73
N ILE A 213 -14.35 -13.47 3.72
CA ILE A 213 -13.83 -12.80 4.90
C ILE A 213 -14.68 -11.56 5.14
N SER A 214 -15.21 -11.37 6.34
CA SER A 214 -16.08 -10.24 6.66
C SER A 214 -15.53 -9.38 7.78
N TYR A 215 -15.59 -8.07 7.58
CA TYR A 215 -15.33 -7.03 8.57
C TYR A 215 -16.66 -6.30 8.82
N LYS A 216 -17.35 -6.63 9.93
CA LYS A 216 -18.68 -6.10 10.28
C LYS A 216 -18.66 -4.69 10.83
N LYS A 217 -17.47 -4.18 11.15
CA LYS A 217 -17.29 -2.83 11.67
C LYS A 217 -16.00 -2.25 11.09
N LEU A 218 -16.15 -1.34 10.13
CA LEU A 218 -15.03 -0.60 9.59
C LEU A 218 -14.63 0.56 10.52
N PRO A 219 -13.34 0.93 10.58
CA PRO A 219 -12.89 2.13 11.28
C PRO A 219 -13.57 3.39 10.72
N PRO A 220 -13.84 4.39 11.56
CA PRO A 220 -14.46 5.63 11.10
C PRO A 220 -13.55 6.39 10.13
N GLY A 221 -14.18 7.08 9.17
CA GLY A 221 -13.48 7.91 8.20
C GLY A 221 -12.81 7.16 7.04
N VAL A 222 -13.03 5.86 6.91
CA VAL A 222 -12.54 5.09 5.77
C VAL A 222 -13.29 5.50 4.49
N MET A 223 -12.52 5.74 3.43
CA MET A 223 -13.03 6.17 2.12
C MET A 223 -12.73 5.16 1.01
N ARG A 224 -11.57 4.48 1.07
CA ARG A 224 -11.16 3.58 -0.01
C ARG A 224 -10.58 2.28 0.53
N PHE A 225 -10.80 1.21 -0.23
CA PHE A 225 -10.13 -0.07 -0.07
C PHE A 225 -9.18 -0.28 -1.25
N LYS A 226 -7.93 -0.61 -0.95
CA LYS A 226 -6.91 -0.89 -1.97
C LYS A 226 -6.23 -2.21 -1.68
N CYS A 227 -5.97 -2.98 -2.72
CA CYS A 227 -5.13 -4.19 -2.66
C CYS A 227 -4.70 -4.63 -4.05
N VAL A 228 -3.86 -5.64 -4.12
CA VAL A 228 -3.65 -6.44 -5.31
C VAL A 228 -4.16 -7.84 -5.01
N VAL A 229 -4.90 -8.45 -5.94
CA VAL A 229 -5.35 -9.84 -5.80
C VAL A 229 -4.64 -10.73 -6.81
N GLY A 230 -4.45 -11.97 -6.44
CA GLY A 230 -3.77 -12.95 -7.27
C GLY A 230 -3.79 -14.33 -6.65
N LEU A 231 -3.17 -15.30 -7.32
CA LEU A 231 -2.97 -16.62 -6.72
C LEU A 231 -1.73 -16.60 -5.81
N ALA A 232 -1.80 -17.35 -4.71
CA ALA A 232 -0.63 -17.67 -3.90
C ALA A 232 0.32 -18.56 -4.69
N ASP A 233 1.60 -18.54 -4.39
CA ASP A 233 2.62 -19.36 -5.06
C ASP A 233 2.49 -20.87 -4.78
N THR A 234 1.61 -21.25 -3.87
CA THR A 234 1.25 -22.64 -3.58
C THR A 234 0.14 -23.19 -4.48
N HIS A 235 -0.45 -22.37 -5.37
CA HIS A 235 -1.46 -22.84 -6.32
C HIS A 235 -0.85 -23.84 -7.33
N ARG A 236 -1.69 -24.75 -7.84
CA ARG A 236 -1.33 -25.70 -8.92
C ARG A 236 -2.44 -25.69 -9.96
N GLY A 237 -2.43 -24.68 -10.85
CA GLY A 237 -3.45 -24.54 -11.88
C GLY A 237 -4.76 -23.89 -11.41
N GLY A 238 -4.79 -23.27 -10.24
CA GLY A 238 -5.96 -22.59 -9.71
C GLY A 238 -6.46 -21.44 -10.59
N ARG A 239 -7.76 -21.17 -10.50
CA ARG A 239 -8.45 -20.15 -11.30
C ARG A 239 -9.57 -19.52 -10.47
N VAL A 240 -9.46 -18.25 -10.13
CA VAL A 240 -10.32 -17.59 -9.15
C VAL A 240 -10.86 -16.26 -9.65
N ARG A 241 -11.94 -15.79 -9.03
CA ARG A 241 -12.44 -14.43 -9.18
C ARG A 241 -12.62 -13.81 -7.81
N PHE A 242 -12.14 -12.60 -7.66
CA PHE A 242 -12.23 -11.85 -6.40
C PHE A 242 -13.38 -10.86 -6.44
N TYR A 243 -14.00 -10.67 -5.27
CA TYR A 243 -15.09 -9.72 -5.10
C TYR A 243 -14.88 -8.91 -3.83
N VAL A 244 -15.09 -7.60 -3.94
CA VAL A 244 -15.14 -6.65 -2.83
C VAL A 244 -16.57 -6.13 -2.74
N SER A 245 -17.23 -6.25 -1.59
CA SER A 245 -18.63 -5.86 -1.45
C SER A 245 -18.97 -5.37 -0.04
N ASN A 246 -20.08 -4.62 0.08
CA ASN A 246 -20.62 -4.17 1.36
C ASN A 246 -21.68 -5.13 1.95
N LYS A 247 -22.01 -6.17 1.22
CA LYS A 247 -22.99 -7.22 1.62
C LYS A 247 -22.49 -8.59 1.22
N VAL A 248 -22.94 -9.61 1.91
CA VAL A 248 -22.70 -11.00 1.50
C VAL A 248 -23.28 -11.25 0.10
N ILE A 249 -22.46 -11.75 -0.79
CA ILE A 249 -22.93 -12.19 -2.12
C ILE A 249 -23.62 -13.53 -1.95
N LYS A 250 -24.95 -13.57 -2.16
CA LYS A 250 -25.82 -14.73 -1.85
C LYS A 250 -25.30 -16.07 -2.39
N LYS A 251 -24.78 -16.10 -3.61
CA LYS A 251 -24.25 -17.34 -4.23
C LYS A 251 -23.03 -17.93 -3.49
N PHE A 252 -22.39 -17.17 -2.60
CA PHE A 252 -21.26 -17.61 -1.78
C PHE A 252 -21.59 -17.72 -0.29
N ALA A 253 -22.82 -17.41 0.11
CA ALA A 253 -23.22 -17.33 1.52
C ALA A 253 -23.18 -18.67 2.27
N GLY A 254 -23.17 -19.80 1.57
CA GLY A 254 -23.13 -21.16 2.13
C GLY A 254 -21.84 -21.94 1.82
N GLY A 255 -20.93 -21.35 1.05
CA GLY A 255 -19.69 -22.01 0.63
C GLY A 255 -18.62 -22.01 1.72
N GLY A 256 -18.02 -23.16 1.97
CA GLY A 256 -16.86 -23.32 2.82
C GLY A 256 -17.12 -23.66 4.28
N LYS A 257 -16.10 -24.22 4.94
CA LYS A 257 -16.13 -24.51 6.38
C LYS A 257 -16.01 -23.21 7.17
N LYS A 258 -16.90 -22.98 8.15
CA LYS A 258 -16.76 -21.84 9.07
C LYS A 258 -15.48 -21.96 9.87
N GLN A 259 -14.61 -20.98 9.76
CA GLN A 259 -13.48 -20.82 10.65
C GLN A 259 -13.55 -19.42 11.27
N ILE A 260 -13.77 -19.37 12.58
CA ILE A 260 -13.60 -18.13 13.34
C ILE A 260 -12.13 -18.06 13.68
N VAL A 261 -11.38 -17.24 12.97
CA VAL A 261 -9.97 -17.01 13.27
C VAL A 261 -9.85 -15.62 13.84
N GLU A 262 -9.30 -15.52 15.04
CA GLU A 262 -8.92 -14.24 15.62
C GLU A 262 -7.79 -13.64 14.79
N GLY A 263 -8.05 -12.49 14.19
CA GLY A 263 -7.00 -11.73 13.49
C GLY A 263 -5.95 -11.22 14.49
N PRO A 264 -4.74 -10.88 14.00
CA PRO A 264 -3.69 -10.35 14.86
C PRO A 264 -4.15 -9.04 15.53
N HIS A 265 -3.61 -8.78 16.72
CA HIS A 265 -3.86 -7.52 17.43
C HIS A 265 -3.31 -6.35 16.61
N ALA A 266 -4.08 -5.27 16.50
CA ALA A 266 -3.69 -4.09 15.77
C ALA A 266 -2.36 -3.51 16.27
N SER A 267 -1.42 -3.29 15.36
CA SER A 267 -0.25 -2.48 15.62
C SER A 267 -0.62 -0.99 15.56
N PRO A 268 -0.17 -0.14 16.50
CA PRO A 268 -0.64 1.25 16.61
C PRO A 268 -0.13 2.24 15.54
N ASN A 269 0.61 1.80 14.51
CA ASN A 269 1.33 2.69 13.61
C ASN A 269 0.94 2.58 12.13
N SER A 270 -0.18 3.20 11.75
CA SER A 270 -0.51 3.45 10.33
C SER A 270 -0.61 4.95 10.03
N ALA A 271 0.54 5.64 10.07
CA ALA A 271 0.66 7.01 9.56
C ALA A 271 0.91 6.99 8.04
N SER A 272 0.50 8.03 7.32
CA SER A 272 0.85 8.17 5.90
C SER A 272 2.37 8.17 5.71
N ILE A 273 2.86 7.64 4.57
CA ILE A 273 4.30 7.46 4.34
C ILE A 273 5.06 8.78 4.46
N LEU A 274 4.54 9.88 3.88
CA LEU A 274 5.27 11.16 3.87
C LEU A 274 5.40 11.79 5.25
N PRO A 275 4.36 11.94 6.08
CA PRO A 275 4.51 12.42 7.45
C PRO A 275 5.40 11.53 8.32
N HIS A 276 5.35 10.21 8.12
CA HIS A 276 6.23 9.27 8.84
C HIS A 276 7.70 9.48 8.45
N VAL A 277 8.00 9.52 7.16
CA VAL A 277 9.36 9.76 6.65
C VAL A 277 9.89 11.13 7.10
N ALA A 278 9.05 12.17 7.05
CA ALA A 278 9.44 13.49 7.50
C ALA A 278 9.74 13.55 9.01
N ARG A 279 8.95 12.85 9.85
CA ARG A 279 9.22 12.71 11.28
C ARG A 279 10.51 11.94 11.55
N GLN A 280 10.76 10.84 10.83
CA GLN A 280 12.03 10.11 10.96
C GLN A 280 13.22 10.96 10.53
N ALA A 281 13.06 11.82 9.52
CA ALA A 281 14.09 12.74 9.08
C ALA A 281 14.43 13.83 10.12
N LEU A 282 13.50 14.13 11.04
CA LEU A 282 13.72 15.10 12.12
C LEU A 282 14.44 14.51 13.35
N VAL A 283 14.53 13.18 13.48
CA VAL A 283 15.22 12.53 14.61
C VAL A 283 16.64 13.06 14.86
N PRO A 284 17.46 13.35 13.83
CA PRO A 284 18.81 13.89 14.04
C PRO A 284 18.86 15.28 14.71
N TYR A 285 17.73 16.00 14.73
CA TYR A 285 17.69 17.39 15.24
C TYR A 285 17.29 17.49 16.72
N GLY A 286 16.90 16.36 17.35
CA GLY A 286 16.44 16.29 18.75
C GLY A 286 15.09 16.98 18.99
N PRO A 287 14.56 16.89 20.22
CA PRO A 287 13.36 17.62 20.61
C PRO A 287 13.60 19.12 20.68
#